data_f152af22e160bdef42dffae20fd3de7d
#
_entry.id   f152af22e160bdef42dffae20fd3de7d
#
_cell.length_a   1.000
_cell.length_b   1.000
_cell.length_c   1.000
_cell.angle_alpha   90.00
_cell.angle_beta   90.00
_cell.angle_gamma   90.00
#
_symmetry.space_group_name_H-M   'P 1'
#
loop_
_entity.id
_entity.type
_entity.pdbx_description
1 polymer ?
#
loop_
_entity_poly.entity_id
_entity_poly.type
_entity_poly.pdbx_seq_one_letter_code
_entity_poly.pdbx_strand_id
1 'polypeptide(L)'
;GKIAGMVGWQTGGLPAALTEDEMNTKFYIRGITSFQTGANVDPLILLDGVESSKLDLARIAPEDIETFSVMKDASATAMYGARGANGVILVTTKKGQEGSVYATARYETVFSMPTKRIDVVDPVDYMKMYNRALLTRDPLATPKYSVERINRTRSGKYPSWVYPANDWYKILFKNYNVNHHAGLNIRGGSKVIQYYASVNYNRDQGMLKTDKLNDFDCNITNNQTAFRVNLTIDLKAGIKLLINSSTTIDKYHGPLTSVNQAYELAFNASPVDFAPLYPGDENYGWPHLRFGTTEANQENPYMMIQKGYLERTRYSTTNRAEYIHNLSGLVKGLELRGSVAVSQAGYYTTGFTTNPFKYSLLNYDFETGKHRLQDLSPFGASYALSIDPTAKASTTETRVTYEARALHTAAWKEHQTSLTGVF
;
A
#
# COMPACT_ATOMS: atom_id res chain seq x y z
N GLY A 1 0.19 -12.61 10.82
CA GLY A 1 0.40 -12.80 12.25
C GLY A 1 1.61 -13.64 12.66
N LYS A 2 1.88 -14.78 12.04
CA LYS A 2 3.02 -15.66 12.44
C LYS A 2 4.40 -15.10 12.05
N ILE A 3 4.48 -14.27 11.05
CA ILE A 3 5.75 -13.68 10.59
C ILE A 3 6.19 -12.53 11.49
N ALA A 4 5.25 -11.75 12.03
CA ALA A 4 5.53 -10.57 12.84
C ALA A 4 6.27 -10.86 14.18
N GLY A 5 6.18 -12.06 14.72
CA GLY A 5 6.88 -12.43 15.95
C GLY A 5 8.31 -12.93 15.76
N MET A 6 8.71 -13.29 14.54
CA MET A 6 10.02 -13.89 14.24
C MET A 6 11.02 -12.87 13.65
N VAL A 7 10.52 -11.79 13.10
CA VAL A 7 11.30 -10.71 12.50
C VAL A 7 10.79 -9.42 13.12
N GLY A 8 11.67 -8.52 13.54
CA GLY A 8 11.27 -7.22 14.05
C GLY A 8 10.49 -6.49 12.95
N TRP A 9 9.18 -6.45 13.11
CA TRP A 9 8.27 -5.85 12.14
C TRP A 9 7.92 -4.44 12.60
N GLN A 10 8.37 -3.44 11.89
CA GLN A 10 7.98 -2.07 12.13
C GLN A 10 7.06 -1.63 10.99
N THR A 11 5.76 -1.64 11.24
CA THR A 11 4.79 -1.00 10.36
C THR A 11 4.79 0.48 10.65
N GLY A 12 5.49 1.26 9.84
CA GLY A 12 5.35 2.70 9.85
C GLY A 12 4.25 3.07 8.87
N GLY A 13 3.02 3.25 9.34
CA GLY A 13 1.94 3.67 8.48
C GLY A 13 0.60 3.68 9.21
N LEU A 14 -0.28 4.59 8.83
CA LEU A 14 -1.66 4.61 9.29
C LEU A 14 -2.42 3.40 8.72
N PRO A 15 -3.32 2.76 9.50
CA PRO A 15 -4.04 1.54 9.08
C PRO A 15 -4.89 1.71 7.82
N ALA A 16 -5.01 2.92 7.31
CA ALA A 16 -5.82 3.30 6.17
C ALA A 16 -5.06 3.35 4.85
N ALA A 17 -3.77 3.09 4.89
CA ALA A 17 -2.88 3.45 3.82
C ALA A 17 -2.56 2.23 2.96
N LEU A 18 -3.01 2.27 1.73
CA LEU A 18 -2.71 1.29 0.69
C LEU A 18 -1.68 1.82 -0.32
N THR A 19 -0.89 2.82 0.09
CA THR A 19 0.17 3.36 -0.75
C THR A 19 1.45 2.55 -0.59
N GLU A 20 2.33 2.66 -1.58
CA GLU A 20 3.58 1.91 -1.64
C GLU A 20 4.53 2.19 -0.47
N ASP A 21 4.59 3.46 -0.02
CA ASP A 21 5.40 3.89 1.12
C ASP A 21 4.88 3.31 2.44
N GLU A 22 3.63 2.99 2.52
CA GLU A 22 2.94 2.49 3.70
C GLU A 22 2.94 0.96 3.77
N MET A 23 3.05 0.29 2.62
CA MET A 23 3.37 -1.13 2.53
C MET A 23 4.88 -1.40 2.69
N ASN A 24 5.69 -0.34 2.79
CA ASN A 24 7.14 -0.44 2.94
C ASN A 24 7.50 -0.85 4.38
N THR A 25 7.12 -2.04 4.72
CA THR A 25 7.44 -2.69 5.98
C THR A 25 8.94 -2.89 6.08
N LYS A 26 9.57 -2.28 7.08
CA LYS A 26 10.99 -2.48 7.32
C LYS A 26 11.18 -3.78 8.09
N PHE A 27 11.90 -4.72 7.49
CA PHE A 27 12.32 -5.95 8.13
C PHE A 27 13.73 -5.80 8.65
N TYR A 28 13.94 -6.10 9.91
CA TYR A 28 15.27 -6.15 10.50
C TYR A 28 15.51 -7.55 11.07
N ILE A 29 16.60 -8.17 10.66
CA ILE A 29 17.12 -9.38 11.27
C ILE A 29 18.31 -8.92 12.10
N ARG A 30 18.30 -9.11 13.43
CA ARG A 30 19.32 -8.61 14.40
C ARG A 30 19.37 -7.10 14.58
N GLY A 31 18.33 -6.34 14.19
CA GLY A 31 18.30 -4.88 14.34
C GLY A 31 18.96 -4.11 13.19
N ILE A 32 19.21 -2.82 13.42
CA ILE A 32 19.83 -1.94 12.42
C ILE A 32 21.34 -2.18 12.47
N THR A 33 21.91 -2.72 11.41
CA THR A 33 23.33 -3.09 11.31
C THR A 33 24.24 -1.95 10.84
N SER A 34 23.67 -0.85 10.36
CA SER A 34 24.42 0.32 9.88
C SER A 34 23.76 1.60 10.33
N PHE A 35 24.56 2.54 10.85
CA PHE A 35 24.15 3.92 11.17
C PHE A 35 24.29 4.86 9.98
N GLN A 36 24.79 4.39 8.85
CA GLN A 36 24.97 5.21 7.66
C GLN A 36 23.60 5.48 6.99
N THR A 37 23.25 6.73 6.79
CA THR A 37 22.05 7.15 6.07
C THR A 37 22.11 6.63 4.63
N GLY A 38 21.10 5.86 4.21
CA GLY A 38 21.01 5.27 2.87
C GLY A 38 21.66 3.90 2.71
N ALA A 39 22.27 3.32 3.77
CA ALA A 39 22.75 1.95 3.70
C ALA A 39 21.59 0.96 3.55
N ASN A 40 21.72 0.00 2.64
CA ASN A 40 20.75 -1.09 2.50
C ASN A 40 20.90 -2.05 3.68
N VAL A 41 19.99 -1.96 4.64
CA VAL A 41 19.93 -2.81 5.84
C VAL A 41 18.94 -3.97 5.68
N ASP A 42 18.37 -4.12 4.50
CA ASP A 42 17.36 -5.13 4.23
C ASP A 42 17.98 -6.53 4.11
N PRO A 43 17.33 -7.56 4.62
CA PRO A 43 17.75 -8.93 4.38
C PRO A 43 17.55 -9.31 2.91
N LEU A 44 18.36 -10.23 2.43
CA LEU A 44 18.17 -10.87 1.13
C LEU A 44 16.92 -11.75 1.19
N ILE A 45 15.98 -11.56 0.30
CA ILE A 45 14.76 -12.36 0.20
C ILE A 45 14.86 -13.26 -1.02
N LEU A 46 14.75 -14.55 -0.81
CA LEU A 46 14.74 -15.56 -1.88
C LEU A 46 13.39 -16.27 -1.91
N LEU A 47 12.68 -16.12 -3.01
CA LEU A 47 11.44 -16.83 -3.28
C LEU A 47 11.69 -17.92 -4.31
N ASP A 48 11.54 -19.20 -3.91
CA ASP A 48 11.89 -20.36 -4.71
C ASP A 48 13.30 -20.29 -5.33
N GLY A 49 14.26 -19.70 -4.56
CA GLY A 49 15.65 -19.51 -4.99
C GLY A 49 15.90 -18.28 -5.87
N VAL A 50 14.89 -17.46 -6.17
CA VAL A 50 15.03 -16.22 -6.95
C VAL A 50 15.00 -15.02 -6.01
N GLU A 51 15.95 -14.10 -6.16
CA GLU A 51 15.97 -12.85 -5.42
C GLU A 51 14.72 -12.02 -5.71
N SER A 52 14.01 -11.63 -4.67
CA SER A 52 12.70 -10.99 -4.72
C SER A 52 12.65 -9.76 -3.81
N SER A 53 11.76 -8.83 -4.10
CA SER A 53 11.56 -7.65 -3.27
C SER A 53 10.72 -7.96 -2.02
N LYS A 54 10.78 -7.07 -1.02
CA LYS A 54 9.90 -7.13 0.15
C LYS A 54 8.43 -7.09 -0.27
N LEU A 55 8.15 -6.33 -1.28
CA LEU A 55 6.81 -6.15 -1.80
C LEU A 55 6.28 -7.42 -2.47
N ASP A 56 7.14 -8.16 -3.19
CA ASP A 56 6.77 -9.47 -3.73
C ASP A 56 6.47 -10.46 -2.61
N LEU A 57 7.27 -10.45 -1.54
CA LEU A 57 7.02 -11.27 -0.37
C LEU A 57 5.69 -10.92 0.32
N ALA A 58 5.38 -9.64 0.48
CA ALA A 58 4.14 -9.18 1.12
C ALA A 58 2.88 -9.56 0.31
N ARG A 59 3.03 -9.83 -0.98
CA ARG A 59 1.95 -10.15 -1.91
C ARG A 59 1.68 -11.64 -2.09
N ILE A 60 2.54 -12.49 -1.56
CA ILE A 60 2.30 -13.94 -1.64
C ILE A 60 1.14 -14.30 -0.72
N ALA A 61 0.17 -15.03 -1.25
CA ALA A 61 -0.89 -15.59 -0.44
C ALA A 61 -0.27 -16.59 0.58
N PRO A 62 -0.61 -16.48 1.89
CA PRO A 62 -0.08 -17.41 2.90
C PRO A 62 -0.30 -18.88 2.57
N GLU A 63 -1.37 -19.17 1.84
CA GLU A 63 -1.73 -20.52 1.38
C GLU A 63 -0.75 -21.09 0.35
N ASP A 64 -0.05 -20.22 -0.39
CA ASP A 64 0.93 -20.64 -1.39
C ASP A 64 2.30 -20.98 -0.76
N ILE A 65 2.52 -20.61 0.51
CA ILE A 65 3.79 -20.83 1.20
C ILE A 65 3.83 -22.25 1.77
N GLU A 66 4.89 -22.99 1.44
CA GLU A 66 5.21 -24.27 2.04
C GLU A 66 6.13 -24.10 3.25
N THR A 67 7.26 -23.38 3.05
CA THR A 67 8.23 -23.14 4.13
C THR A 67 8.67 -21.69 4.14
N PHE A 68 8.93 -21.21 5.37
CA PHE A 68 9.52 -19.89 5.59
C PHE A 68 10.69 -20.06 6.58
N SER A 69 11.89 -19.72 6.15
CA SER A 69 13.11 -19.87 6.94
C SER A 69 13.92 -18.60 6.95
N VAL A 70 14.48 -18.26 8.11
CA VAL A 70 15.33 -17.08 8.30
C VAL A 70 16.72 -17.53 8.70
N MET A 71 17.69 -17.32 7.82
CA MET A 71 19.09 -17.61 8.08
C MET A 71 19.75 -16.37 8.66
N LYS A 72 20.24 -16.50 9.90
CA LYS A 72 20.83 -15.38 10.66
C LYS A 72 22.36 -15.50 10.84
N ASP A 73 22.93 -16.65 10.49
CA ASP A 73 24.29 -16.99 10.85
C ASP A 73 25.31 -16.80 9.73
N ALA A 74 26.58 -16.97 10.04
CA ALA A 74 27.69 -16.91 9.08
C ALA A 74 27.53 -17.90 7.90
N SER A 75 26.74 -18.95 8.07
CA SER A 75 26.36 -19.87 7.00
C SER A 75 25.59 -19.19 5.86
N ALA A 76 24.76 -18.16 6.18
CA ALA A 76 24.05 -17.39 5.18
C ALA A 76 25.01 -16.53 4.35
N THR A 77 25.98 -15.88 5.01
CA THR A 77 26.98 -15.08 4.31
C THR A 77 27.92 -15.92 3.48
N ALA A 78 28.21 -17.14 3.92
CA ALA A 78 29.05 -18.08 3.15
C ALA A 78 28.40 -18.50 1.82
N MET A 79 27.07 -18.65 1.80
CA MET A 79 26.34 -19.06 0.60
C MET A 79 26.00 -17.90 -0.36
N TYR A 80 25.76 -16.71 0.19
CA TYR A 80 25.22 -15.56 -0.58
C TYR A 80 26.16 -14.34 -0.59
N GLY A 81 27.37 -14.48 -0.03
CA GLY A 81 28.38 -13.43 0.03
C GLY A 81 27.89 -12.18 0.77
N ALA A 82 28.38 -11.01 0.34
CA ALA A 82 28.02 -9.73 0.97
C ALA A 82 26.51 -9.44 1.01
N ARG A 83 25.75 -9.97 0.06
CA ARG A 83 24.26 -9.80 0.03
C ARG A 83 23.56 -10.49 1.19
N GLY A 84 24.14 -11.57 1.73
CA GLY A 84 23.63 -12.26 2.91
C GLY A 84 24.01 -11.64 4.26
N ALA A 85 24.80 -10.56 4.27
CA ALA A 85 25.34 -9.95 5.51
C ALA A 85 24.22 -9.49 6.49
N ASN A 86 23.10 -9.03 5.98
CA ASN A 86 21.94 -8.60 6.78
C ASN A 86 20.96 -9.76 7.09
N GLY A 87 21.36 -11.01 6.81
CA GLY A 87 20.54 -12.20 6.90
C GLY A 87 19.81 -12.53 5.59
N VAL A 88 19.26 -13.75 5.52
CA VAL A 88 18.58 -14.25 4.34
C VAL A 88 17.23 -14.82 4.75
N ILE A 89 16.18 -14.40 4.05
CA ILE A 89 14.82 -14.95 4.16
C ILE A 89 14.61 -15.90 2.98
N LEU A 90 14.40 -17.17 3.28
CA LEU A 90 14.09 -18.20 2.30
C LEU A 90 12.61 -18.52 2.36
N VAL A 91 11.92 -18.34 1.26
CA VAL A 91 10.52 -18.70 1.10
C VAL A 91 10.40 -19.74 0.00
N THR A 92 9.82 -20.87 0.33
CA THR A 92 9.52 -21.92 -0.65
C THR A 92 8.02 -22.01 -0.81
N THR A 93 7.55 -22.05 -2.04
CA THR A 93 6.13 -22.16 -2.34
C THR A 93 5.72 -23.64 -2.49
N LYS A 94 4.42 -23.90 -2.33
CA LYS A 94 3.86 -25.24 -2.43
C LYS A 94 4.13 -25.85 -3.80
N LYS A 95 4.46 -27.13 -3.80
CA LYS A 95 4.69 -27.95 -5.00
C LYS A 95 3.53 -28.92 -5.20
N GLY A 96 3.48 -29.52 -6.37
CA GLY A 96 2.62 -30.67 -6.65
C GLY A 96 2.98 -31.87 -5.81
N GLN A 97 2.04 -32.77 -5.65
CA GLN A 97 2.21 -34.04 -4.93
C GLN A 97 1.70 -35.19 -5.81
N GLU A 98 2.35 -36.34 -5.71
CA GLU A 98 1.84 -37.56 -6.31
C GLU A 98 0.53 -37.97 -5.65
N GLY A 99 -0.45 -38.37 -6.42
CA GLY A 99 -1.74 -38.85 -5.96
C GLY A 99 -2.93 -38.11 -6.51
N SER A 100 -4.03 -38.14 -5.75
CA SER A 100 -5.30 -37.52 -6.14
C SER A 100 -5.20 -35.99 -6.23
N VAL A 101 -6.07 -35.42 -7.05
CA VAL A 101 -6.19 -33.99 -7.19
C VAL A 101 -6.91 -33.41 -5.98
N TYR A 102 -6.28 -32.42 -5.35
CA TYR A 102 -6.87 -31.63 -4.28
C TYR A 102 -7.09 -30.21 -4.74
N ALA A 103 -8.34 -29.73 -4.60
CA ALA A 103 -8.69 -28.35 -4.85
C ALA A 103 -9.15 -27.71 -3.54
N THR A 104 -8.70 -26.47 -3.31
CA THR A 104 -9.13 -25.68 -2.15
C THR A 104 -9.58 -24.32 -2.62
N ALA A 105 -10.80 -23.93 -2.25
CA ALA A 105 -11.31 -22.59 -2.47
C ALA A 105 -11.48 -21.88 -1.12
N ARG A 106 -11.12 -20.59 -1.08
CA ARG A 106 -11.24 -19.72 0.08
C ARG A 106 -11.90 -18.42 -0.32
N TYR A 107 -12.78 -17.93 0.52
CA TYR A 107 -13.32 -16.59 0.41
C TYR A 107 -13.37 -15.97 1.80
N GLU A 108 -12.89 -14.74 1.92
CA GLU A 108 -12.88 -13.98 3.16
C GLU A 108 -13.45 -12.59 2.95
N THR A 109 -14.23 -12.14 3.91
CA THR A 109 -14.61 -10.74 4.08
C THR A 109 -13.96 -10.22 5.34
N VAL A 110 -13.16 -9.18 5.20
CA VAL A 110 -12.39 -8.60 6.30
C VAL A 110 -12.94 -7.21 6.61
N PHE A 111 -13.39 -7.01 7.84
CA PHE A 111 -13.78 -5.70 8.37
C PHE A 111 -12.57 -5.08 9.08
N SER A 112 -12.12 -3.93 8.60
CA SER A 112 -11.00 -3.21 9.21
C SER A 112 -11.48 -1.89 9.78
N MET A 113 -11.04 -1.57 11.00
CA MET A 113 -11.35 -0.32 11.69
C MET A 113 -10.12 0.20 12.42
N PRO A 114 -10.00 1.53 12.61
CA PRO A 114 -8.92 2.10 13.42
C PRO A 114 -8.96 1.57 14.85
N THR A 115 -7.83 1.12 15.36
CA THR A 115 -7.71 0.65 16.75
C THR A 115 -7.82 1.77 17.76
N LYS A 116 -7.48 3.01 17.35
CA LYS A 116 -7.59 4.23 18.15
C LYS A 116 -7.98 5.39 17.25
N ARG A 117 -8.89 6.20 17.71
CA ARG A 117 -9.20 7.51 17.12
C ARG A 117 -8.51 8.58 17.95
N ILE A 118 -8.08 9.64 17.28
CA ILE A 118 -7.56 10.81 17.95
C ILE A 118 -8.75 11.74 18.23
N ASP A 119 -8.95 12.06 19.48
CA ASP A 119 -9.93 13.05 19.89
C ASP A 119 -9.39 14.45 19.61
N VAL A 120 -10.15 15.22 18.86
CA VAL A 120 -9.84 16.62 18.57
C VAL A 120 -10.61 17.55 19.53
N VAL A 121 -10.03 18.72 19.77
CA VAL A 121 -10.68 19.73 20.61
C VAL A 121 -12.00 20.16 19.99
N ASP A 122 -13.01 20.33 20.83
CA ASP A 122 -14.31 20.89 20.42
C ASP A 122 -14.11 22.25 19.72
N PRO A 123 -14.80 22.52 18.60
CA PRO A 123 -14.65 23.78 17.85
C PRO A 123 -14.88 25.05 18.67
N VAL A 124 -15.80 25.03 19.64
CA VAL A 124 -16.05 26.16 20.54
C VAL A 124 -14.87 26.40 21.49
N ASP A 125 -14.31 25.30 22.02
CA ASP A 125 -13.16 25.41 22.92
C ASP A 125 -11.89 25.77 22.14
N TYR A 126 -11.75 25.30 20.87
CA TYR A 126 -10.71 25.76 19.95
C TYR A 126 -10.71 27.30 19.82
N MET A 127 -11.86 27.91 19.54
CA MET A 127 -11.98 29.39 19.45
C MET A 127 -11.56 30.10 20.72
N LYS A 128 -12.00 29.61 21.88
CA LYS A 128 -11.64 30.21 23.20
C LYS A 128 -10.13 30.06 23.45
N MET A 129 -9.56 28.88 23.21
CA MET A 129 -8.14 28.64 23.40
C MET A 129 -7.29 29.49 22.46
N TYR A 130 -7.72 29.65 21.20
CA TYR A 130 -7.05 30.53 20.24
C TYR A 130 -7.02 31.96 20.70
N ASN A 131 -8.20 32.52 21.09
CA ASN A 131 -8.29 33.87 21.61
C ASN A 131 -7.42 34.05 22.87
N ARG A 132 -7.43 33.08 23.78
CA ARG A 132 -6.60 33.11 25.00
C ARG A 132 -5.12 33.13 24.65
N ALA A 133 -4.68 32.29 23.71
CA ALA A 133 -3.30 32.25 23.27
C ALA A 133 -2.84 33.57 22.62
N LEU A 134 -3.73 34.20 21.84
CA LEU A 134 -3.47 35.49 21.23
C LEU A 134 -3.28 36.58 22.30
N LEU A 135 -4.24 36.70 23.23
CA LEU A 135 -4.22 37.72 24.30
C LEU A 135 -3.10 37.51 25.34
N THR A 136 -2.63 36.26 25.49
CA THR A 136 -1.47 35.97 26.37
C THR A 136 -0.17 36.49 25.75
N ARG A 137 -0.06 36.51 24.42
CA ARG A 137 1.12 37.00 23.68
C ARG A 137 1.07 38.51 23.48
N ASP A 138 -0.11 39.06 23.21
CA ASP A 138 -0.38 40.46 23.03
C ASP A 138 -1.69 40.82 23.71
N PRO A 139 -1.65 41.42 24.96
CA PRO A 139 -2.85 41.80 25.71
C PRO A 139 -3.70 42.85 25.00
N LEU A 140 -3.16 43.58 24.03
CA LEU A 140 -3.87 44.63 23.28
C LEU A 140 -4.45 44.07 21.95
N ALA A 141 -4.21 42.84 21.62
CA ALA A 141 -4.73 42.21 20.38
C ALA A 141 -6.25 42.10 20.42
N THR A 142 -6.87 42.30 19.27
CA THR A 142 -8.30 42.00 19.10
C THR A 142 -8.53 40.51 19.00
N PRO A 143 -9.40 39.88 19.82
CA PRO A 143 -9.72 38.48 19.70
C PRO A 143 -10.18 38.12 18.28
N LYS A 144 -9.61 37.07 17.70
CA LYS A 144 -9.97 36.58 16.35
C LYS A 144 -11.46 36.19 16.29
N TYR A 145 -11.94 35.51 17.31
CA TYR A 145 -13.31 35.03 17.38
C TYR A 145 -14.12 35.85 18.39
N SER A 146 -15.16 36.56 17.91
CA SER A 146 -16.05 37.33 18.77
C SER A 146 -16.87 36.42 19.70
N VAL A 147 -17.32 36.96 20.84
CA VAL A 147 -18.19 36.24 21.76
C VAL A 147 -19.48 35.80 21.07
N GLU A 148 -20.01 36.64 20.18
CA GLU A 148 -21.19 36.33 19.39
C GLU A 148 -20.98 35.14 18.50
N ARG A 149 -19.85 35.07 17.74
CA ARG A 149 -19.49 33.93 16.89
C ARG A 149 -19.38 32.63 17.70
N ILE A 150 -18.71 32.68 18.84
CA ILE A 150 -18.57 31.54 19.75
C ILE A 150 -19.95 31.04 20.22
N ASN A 151 -20.84 31.95 20.62
CA ASN A 151 -22.19 31.60 21.11
C ASN A 151 -23.07 31.06 19.97
N ARG A 152 -23.00 31.62 18.77
CA ARG A 152 -23.77 31.18 17.61
C ARG A 152 -23.31 29.78 17.16
N THR A 153 -22.01 29.53 17.10
CA THR A 153 -21.45 28.19 16.80
C THR A 153 -21.91 27.19 17.86
N ARG A 154 -21.81 27.54 19.16
CA ARG A 154 -22.24 26.66 20.26
C ARG A 154 -23.73 26.31 20.19
N SER A 155 -24.56 27.25 19.76
CA SER A 155 -26.01 27.06 19.75
C SER A 155 -26.49 25.98 18.77
N GLY A 156 -25.75 25.74 17.70
CA GLY A 156 -26.12 24.81 16.63
C GLY A 156 -27.40 25.18 15.87
N LYS A 157 -27.95 26.38 16.11
CA LYS A 157 -29.22 26.85 15.53
C LYS A 157 -29.09 27.38 14.10
N TYR A 158 -27.87 27.74 13.72
CA TYR A 158 -27.57 28.31 12.41
C TYR A 158 -27.01 27.28 11.46
N PRO A 159 -27.11 27.51 10.15
CA PRO A 159 -26.51 26.57 9.17
C PRO A 159 -25.04 26.33 9.45
N SER A 160 -24.61 25.05 9.38
CA SER A 160 -23.24 24.64 9.67
C SER A 160 -22.20 25.23 8.71
N TRP A 161 -22.62 25.66 7.54
CA TRP A 161 -21.75 26.35 6.60
C TRP A 161 -21.58 27.86 6.92
N VAL A 162 -22.48 28.48 7.75
CA VAL A 162 -22.34 29.87 8.23
C VAL A 162 -21.47 29.90 9.49
N TYR A 163 -21.74 28.99 10.42
CA TYR A 163 -20.97 28.83 11.67
C TYR A 163 -20.37 27.43 11.71
N PRO A 164 -19.28 27.17 10.94
CA PRO A 164 -18.69 25.85 10.89
C PRO A 164 -18.22 25.35 12.25
N ALA A 165 -18.47 24.08 12.48
CA ALA A 165 -17.96 23.31 13.61
C ALA A 165 -17.50 21.96 13.08
N ASN A 166 -16.45 21.99 12.27
CA ASN A 166 -15.99 20.83 11.52
C ASN A 166 -15.18 19.88 12.40
N ASP A 167 -15.56 18.63 12.40
CA ASP A 167 -14.68 17.53 12.77
C ASP A 167 -14.10 16.98 11.47
N TRP A 168 -12.95 17.52 11.05
CA TRP A 168 -12.32 17.15 9.79
C TRP A 168 -12.00 15.66 9.72
N TYR A 169 -11.66 15.04 10.86
CA TYR A 169 -11.42 13.59 10.87
C TYR A 169 -12.70 12.80 10.51
N LYS A 170 -13.84 13.16 11.08
CA LYS A 170 -15.13 12.50 10.74
C LYS A 170 -15.60 12.82 9.33
N ILE A 171 -15.23 14.00 8.80
CA ILE A 171 -15.58 14.39 7.43
C ILE A 171 -14.78 13.56 6.43
N LEU A 172 -13.48 13.34 6.69
CA LEU A 172 -12.55 12.73 5.72
C LEU A 172 -12.43 11.22 5.83
N PHE A 173 -12.68 10.62 7.01
CA PHE A 173 -12.40 9.21 7.23
C PHE A 173 -13.64 8.41 7.57
N LYS A 174 -13.71 7.20 7.03
CA LYS A 174 -14.71 6.18 7.35
C LYS A 174 -14.43 5.59 8.73
N ASN A 175 -15.46 5.02 9.34
CA ASN A 175 -15.33 4.31 10.60
C ASN A 175 -14.77 2.90 10.43
N TYR A 176 -15.03 2.29 9.27
CA TYR A 176 -14.56 0.96 8.87
C TYR A 176 -14.52 0.85 7.35
N ASN A 177 -13.79 -0.11 6.86
CA ASN A 177 -13.85 -0.57 5.48
C ASN A 177 -14.12 -2.08 5.42
N VAL A 178 -14.45 -2.54 4.22
CA VAL A 178 -14.74 -3.95 3.95
C VAL A 178 -13.85 -4.39 2.79
N ASN A 179 -13.05 -5.42 3.03
CA ASN A 179 -12.16 -6.00 2.05
C ASN A 179 -12.61 -7.41 1.71
N HIS A 180 -12.34 -7.85 0.49
CA HIS A 180 -12.72 -9.17 0.00
C HIS A 180 -11.50 -9.88 -0.56
N HIS A 181 -11.24 -11.08 -0.09
CA HIS A 181 -10.14 -11.92 -0.55
C HIS A 181 -10.71 -13.26 -1.01
N ALA A 182 -10.32 -13.68 -2.22
CA ALA A 182 -10.71 -14.96 -2.79
C ALA A 182 -9.47 -15.70 -3.29
N GLY A 183 -9.39 -16.98 -3.05
CA GLY A 183 -8.30 -17.83 -3.49
C GLY A 183 -8.80 -19.20 -3.92
N LEU A 184 -8.19 -19.71 -4.99
CA LEU A 184 -8.38 -21.07 -5.46
C LEU A 184 -7.00 -21.67 -5.70
N ASN A 185 -6.76 -22.86 -5.17
CA ASN A 185 -5.57 -23.62 -5.50
C ASN A 185 -5.89 -25.07 -5.81
N ILE A 186 -5.12 -25.64 -6.71
CA ILE A 186 -5.18 -27.05 -7.11
C ILE A 186 -3.79 -27.65 -7.05
N ARG A 187 -3.69 -28.85 -6.52
CA ARG A 187 -2.46 -29.64 -6.52
C ARG A 187 -2.76 -31.09 -6.82
N GLY A 188 -1.83 -31.76 -7.45
CA GLY A 188 -1.95 -33.18 -7.78
C GLY A 188 -0.79 -33.63 -8.64
N GLY A 189 -0.89 -34.85 -9.16
CA GLY A 189 0.05 -35.33 -10.12
C GLY A 189 0.26 -36.83 -10.06
N SER A 190 1.10 -37.29 -11.00
CA SER A 190 1.58 -38.66 -11.09
C SER A 190 3.05 -38.73 -10.63
N LYS A 191 3.65 -39.92 -10.71
CA LYS A 191 5.11 -40.10 -10.52
C LYS A 191 5.96 -39.31 -11.49
N VAL A 192 5.43 -38.98 -12.66
CA VAL A 192 6.16 -38.29 -13.73
C VAL A 192 5.92 -36.77 -13.68
N ILE A 193 4.69 -36.34 -13.47
CA ILE A 193 4.33 -34.91 -13.47
C ILE A 193 3.53 -34.60 -12.22
N GLN A 194 4.01 -33.64 -11.46
CA GLN A 194 3.34 -33.09 -10.29
C GLN A 194 3.14 -31.59 -10.51
N TYR A 195 1.98 -31.08 -10.11
CA TYR A 195 1.63 -29.69 -10.34
C TYR A 195 0.96 -29.05 -9.13
N TYR A 196 1.23 -27.78 -8.96
CA TYR A 196 0.51 -26.85 -8.09
C TYR A 196 0.13 -25.63 -8.91
N ALA A 197 -1.12 -25.21 -8.83
CA ALA A 197 -1.57 -23.97 -9.45
C ALA A 197 -2.46 -23.21 -8.48
N SER A 198 -2.30 -21.89 -8.40
CA SER A 198 -3.17 -21.02 -7.60
C SER A 198 -3.53 -19.75 -8.34
N VAL A 199 -4.72 -19.21 -8.01
CA VAL A 199 -5.17 -17.88 -8.35
C VAL A 199 -5.73 -17.23 -7.09
N ASN A 200 -5.26 -16.01 -6.79
CA ASN A 200 -5.69 -15.23 -5.65
C ASN A 200 -6.15 -13.86 -6.15
N TYR A 201 -7.27 -13.40 -5.65
CA TYR A 201 -7.81 -12.07 -5.91
C TYR A 201 -8.15 -11.38 -4.60
N ASN A 202 -7.55 -10.21 -4.38
CA ASN A 202 -7.80 -9.38 -3.22
C ASN A 202 -8.35 -8.03 -3.69
N ARG A 203 -9.43 -7.59 -3.08
CA ARG A 203 -9.99 -6.26 -3.27
C ARG A 203 -10.00 -5.54 -1.93
N ASP A 204 -9.11 -4.58 -1.80
CA ASP A 204 -8.95 -3.77 -0.60
C ASP A 204 -9.46 -2.36 -0.84
N GLN A 205 -10.13 -1.78 0.17
CA GLN A 205 -10.66 -0.43 0.14
C GLN A 205 -9.95 0.43 1.18
N GLY A 206 -9.77 1.72 0.86
CA GLY A 206 -9.22 2.68 1.78
C GLY A 206 -10.26 3.24 2.76
N MET A 207 -9.75 3.97 3.75
CA MET A 207 -10.55 4.59 4.81
C MET A 207 -11.00 6.01 4.48
N LEU A 208 -10.57 6.62 3.38
CA LEU A 208 -11.02 7.94 2.99
C LEU A 208 -12.51 7.92 2.61
N LYS A 209 -13.23 8.93 3.07
CA LYS A 209 -14.64 9.13 2.80
C LYS A 209 -14.76 10.12 1.64
N THR A 210 -14.86 9.58 0.45
CA THR A 210 -15.08 10.38 -0.75
C THR A 210 -16.56 10.29 -1.14
N ASP A 211 -17.17 11.44 -1.38
CA ASP A 211 -18.54 11.51 -1.84
C ASP A 211 -18.58 11.53 -3.38
N LYS A 212 -19.67 11.04 -3.96
CA LYS A 212 -19.90 11.09 -5.41
C LYS A 212 -20.37 12.49 -5.84
N LEU A 213 -19.54 13.49 -5.60
CA LEU A 213 -19.84 14.87 -5.96
C LEU A 213 -19.36 15.24 -7.38
N ASN A 214 -18.41 14.50 -7.88
CA ASN A 214 -17.86 14.64 -9.22
C ASN A 214 -18.32 13.48 -10.11
N ASP A 215 -18.15 13.61 -11.41
CA ASP A 215 -18.40 12.55 -12.38
C ASP A 215 -17.37 11.41 -12.31
N PHE A 216 -16.35 11.55 -11.47
CA PHE A 216 -15.30 10.55 -11.23
C PHE A 216 -15.26 10.11 -9.76
N ASP A 217 -14.77 8.91 -9.53
CA ASP A 217 -14.60 8.34 -8.19
C ASP A 217 -13.18 8.63 -7.67
N CYS A 218 -13.07 9.11 -6.44
CA CYS A 218 -11.81 9.28 -5.72
C CYS A 218 -11.61 8.23 -4.62
N ASN A 219 -12.50 7.22 -4.52
CA ASN A 219 -12.38 6.19 -3.50
C ASN A 219 -11.11 5.37 -3.70
N ILE A 220 -10.45 5.06 -2.59
CA ILE A 220 -9.30 4.18 -2.63
C ILE A 220 -9.77 2.74 -2.82
N THR A 221 -9.32 2.12 -3.89
CA THR A 221 -9.44 0.69 -4.14
C THR A 221 -8.12 0.14 -4.63
N ASN A 222 -7.75 -1.04 -4.12
CA ASN A 222 -6.62 -1.80 -4.63
C ASN A 222 -7.09 -3.20 -4.99
N ASN A 223 -6.98 -3.55 -6.26
CA ASN A 223 -7.33 -4.88 -6.76
C ASN A 223 -6.04 -5.61 -7.11
N GLN A 224 -5.73 -6.64 -6.34
CA GLN A 224 -4.57 -7.49 -6.57
C GLN A 224 -5.02 -8.83 -7.17
N THR A 225 -4.38 -9.25 -8.24
CA THR A 225 -4.56 -10.57 -8.81
C THR A 225 -3.21 -11.26 -8.87
N ALA A 226 -3.10 -12.45 -8.30
CA ALA A 226 -1.89 -13.24 -8.29
C ALA A 226 -2.14 -14.63 -8.88
N PHE A 227 -1.26 -15.05 -9.78
CA PHE A 227 -1.24 -16.37 -10.39
C PHE A 227 0.07 -17.06 -10.04
N ARG A 228 0.01 -18.37 -9.76
CA ARG A 228 1.18 -19.18 -9.53
C ARG A 228 1.00 -20.56 -10.13
N VAL A 229 2.06 -21.06 -10.77
CA VAL A 229 2.13 -22.43 -11.30
C VAL A 229 3.50 -23.00 -10.96
N ASN A 230 3.52 -24.14 -10.30
CA ASN A 230 4.72 -24.90 -10.01
C ASN A 230 4.56 -26.30 -10.60
N LEU A 231 5.48 -26.68 -11.49
CA LEU A 231 5.52 -27.99 -12.11
C LEU A 231 6.82 -28.69 -11.71
N THR A 232 6.70 -29.97 -11.39
CA THR A 232 7.85 -30.87 -11.24
C THR A 232 7.66 -32.00 -12.20
N ILE A 233 8.61 -32.20 -13.10
CA ILE A 233 8.60 -33.27 -14.10
C ILE A 233 9.79 -34.19 -13.80
N ASP A 234 9.51 -35.43 -13.42
CA ASP A 234 10.49 -36.44 -13.11
C ASP A 234 10.67 -37.33 -14.38
N LEU A 235 11.72 -37.04 -15.12
CA LEU A 235 12.07 -37.80 -16.30
C LEU A 235 12.88 -39.05 -15.89
N LYS A 236 12.84 -40.04 -16.73
CA LYS A 236 13.69 -41.26 -16.51
C LYS A 236 15.18 -40.88 -16.47
N ALA A 237 16.02 -41.77 -15.98
CA ALA A 237 17.48 -41.59 -15.88
C ALA A 237 17.96 -40.54 -14.87
N GLY A 238 17.18 -40.27 -13.82
CA GLY A 238 17.59 -39.36 -12.73
C GLY A 238 17.49 -37.86 -13.07
N ILE A 239 16.76 -37.51 -14.13
CA ILE A 239 16.56 -36.12 -14.57
C ILE A 239 15.25 -35.60 -14.03
N LYS A 240 15.30 -34.40 -13.37
CA LYS A 240 14.12 -33.64 -12.96
C LYS A 240 14.14 -32.23 -13.54
N LEU A 241 12.99 -31.79 -14.00
CA LEU A 241 12.76 -30.40 -14.44
C LEU A 241 11.74 -29.74 -13.51
N LEU A 242 12.12 -28.63 -12.93
CA LEU A 242 11.24 -27.80 -12.10
C LEU A 242 10.96 -26.52 -12.86
N ILE A 243 9.67 -26.15 -12.95
CA ILE A 243 9.23 -24.90 -13.57
C ILE A 243 8.36 -24.17 -12.54
N ASN A 244 8.79 -22.97 -12.19
CA ASN A 244 8.05 -22.07 -11.31
C ASN A 244 7.69 -20.82 -12.10
N SER A 245 6.42 -20.45 -12.09
CA SER A 245 5.91 -19.23 -12.71
C SER A 245 5.00 -18.53 -11.73
N SER A 246 5.22 -17.24 -11.52
CA SER A 246 4.35 -16.41 -10.70
C SER A 246 4.18 -15.04 -11.34
N THR A 247 2.96 -14.54 -11.32
CA THR A 247 2.62 -13.18 -11.80
C THR A 247 1.66 -12.54 -10.81
N THR A 248 1.97 -11.31 -10.39
CA THR A 248 1.11 -10.49 -9.56
C THR A 248 0.84 -9.17 -10.27
N ILE A 249 -0.42 -8.77 -10.30
CA ILE A 249 -0.87 -7.51 -10.89
C ILE A 249 -1.68 -6.78 -9.82
N ASP A 250 -1.26 -5.56 -9.48
CA ASP A 250 -1.98 -4.66 -8.59
C ASP A 250 -2.52 -3.48 -9.39
N LYS A 251 -3.79 -3.19 -9.21
CA LYS A 251 -4.45 -2.02 -9.77
C LYS A 251 -4.96 -1.14 -8.63
N TYR A 252 -4.25 -0.06 -8.38
CA TYR A 252 -4.61 0.96 -7.41
C TYR A 252 -5.38 2.08 -8.08
N HIS A 253 -6.44 2.53 -7.45
CA HIS A 253 -7.19 3.74 -7.75
C HIS A 253 -7.44 4.49 -6.45
N GLY A 254 -7.29 5.81 -6.44
CA GLY A 254 -7.53 6.61 -5.25
C GLY A 254 -7.28 8.10 -5.49
N PRO A 255 -7.49 8.97 -4.50
CA PRO A 255 -7.28 10.41 -4.66
C PRO A 255 -5.80 10.74 -4.92
N LEU A 256 -5.56 11.87 -5.58
CA LEU A 256 -4.20 12.40 -5.77
C LEU A 256 -3.51 12.71 -4.44
N THR A 257 -4.28 13.20 -3.48
CA THR A 257 -3.78 13.48 -2.12
C THR A 257 -3.56 12.18 -1.39
N SER A 258 -2.35 11.94 -0.92
CA SER A 258 -2.06 10.75 -0.12
C SER A 258 -2.85 10.74 1.19
N VAL A 259 -3.05 9.54 1.76
CA VAL A 259 -3.74 9.40 3.06
C VAL A 259 -3.00 10.18 4.16
N ASN A 260 -1.66 10.18 4.14
CA ASN A 260 -0.86 10.94 5.10
C ASN A 260 -1.11 12.44 4.99
N GLN A 261 -1.13 12.99 3.76
CA GLN A 261 -1.49 14.40 3.55
C GLN A 261 -2.93 14.71 3.99
N ALA A 262 -3.89 13.83 3.67
CA ALA A 262 -5.27 14.00 4.12
C ALA A 262 -5.37 14.02 5.65
N TYR A 263 -4.55 13.19 6.31
CA TYR A 263 -4.47 13.14 7.77
C TYR A 263 -3.85 14.42 8.34
N GLU A 264 -2.73 14.88 7.81
CA GLU A 264 -2.10 16.15 8.19
C GLU A 264 -3.05 17.33 8.01
N LEU A 265 -3.74 17.40 6.88
CA LEU A 265 -4.74 18.45 6.61
C LEU A 265 -5.90 18.40 7.61
N ALA A 266 -6.38 17.21 8.00
CA ALA A 266 -7.45 17.05 8.96
C ALA A 266 -7.12 17.64 10.35
N PHE A 267 -5.85 17.59 10.77
CA PHE A 267 -5.40 18.11 12.05
C PHE A 267 -4.92 19.56 12.01
N ASN A 268 -4.48 20.04 10.84
CA ASN A 268 -3.95 21.39 10.68
C ASN A 268 -5.01 22.40 10.23
N ALA A 269 -6.11 21.95 9.63
CA ALA A 269 -7.15 22.84 9.16
C ALA A 269 -8.00 23.38 10.33
N SER A 270 -8.34 24.68 10.23
CA SER A 270 -9.22 25.30 11.22
C SER A 270 -10.61 24.62 11.22
N PRO A 271 -11.13 24.22 12.40
CA PRO A 271 -12.45 23.60 12.48
C PRO A 271 -13.60 24.60 12.32
N VAL A 272 -13.33 25.93 12.30
CA VAL A 272 -14.36 26.96 12.41
C VAL A 272 -14.28 28.07 11.37
N ASP A 273 -13.22 28.15 10.57
CA ASP A 273 -13.02 29.32 9.71
C ASP A 273 -13.75 29.22 8.37
N PHE A 274 -13.96 28.01 7.84
CA PHE A 274 -14.68 27.77 6.58
C PHE A 274 -15.41 26.42 6.60
N ALA A 275 -16.45 26.34 5.78
CA ALA A 275 -17.19 25.09 5.57
C ALA A 275 -16.48 24.18 4.57
N PRO A 276 -16.71 22.86 4.59
CA PRO A 276 -16.25 21.97 3.51
C PRO A 276 -16.75 22.40 2.14
N LEU A 277 -18.05 22.75 2.07
CA LEU A 277 -18.74 23.24 0.87
C LEU A 277 -19.73 24.34 1.27
N TYR A 278 -19.94 25.28 0.34
CA TYR A 278 -21.00 26.29 0.43
C TYR A 278 -22.15 25.97 -0.54
N PRO A 279 -23.40 26.28 -0.18
CA PRO A 279 -24.52 26.29 -1.12
C PRO A 279 -24.36 27.40 -2.16
N GLY A 280 -25.08 27.33 -3.28
CA GLY A 280 -25.11 28.41 -4.26
C GLY A 280 -25.78 29.67 -3.70
N ASP A 281 -25.32 30.84 -4.16
CA ASP A 281 -25.94 32.12 -3.91
C ASP A 281 -26.54 32.71 -5.20
N GLU A 282 -27.07 33.93 -5.12
CA GLU A 282 -27.68 34.60 -6.28
C GLU A 282 -26.68 34.85 -7.44
N ASN A 283 -25.39 34.99 -7.13
CA ASN A 283 -24.34 35.22 -8.13
C ASN A 283 -23.77 33.93 -8.71
N TYR A 284 -23.75 32.87 -7.90
CA TYR A 284 -23.11 31.59 -8.22
C TYR A 284 -24.12 30.43 -8.11
N GLY A 285 -25.31 30.58 -8.67
CA GLY A 285 -26.41 29.62 -8.57
C GLY A 285 -26.27 28.38 -9.48
N TRP A 286 -25.43 28.42 -10.51
CA TRP A 286 -25.22 27.32 -11.42
C TRP A 286 -24.54 26.11 -10.73
N PRO A 287 -24.84 24.89 -11.15
CA PRO A 287 -24.40 23.68 -10.44
C PRO A 287 -22.88 23.49 -10.54
N HIS A 288 -22.19 23.70 -9.41
CA HIS A 288 -20.78 23.38 -9.24
C HIS A 288 -20.45 23.23 -7.74
N LEU A 289 -19.32 22.59 -7.45
CA LEU A 289 -18.83 22.43 -6.08
C LEU A 289 -18.16 23.73 -5.62
N ARG A 290 -18.58 24.25 -4.47
CA ARG A 290 -18.07 25.50 -3.89
C ARG A 290 -17.29 25.18 -2.63
N PHE A 291 -16.03 24.81 -2.81
CA PHE A 291 -15.17 24.48 -1.67
C PHE A 291 -14.87 25.73 -0.83
N GLY A 292 -15.05 25.59 0.48
CA GLY A 292 -14.81 26.68 1.41
C GLY A 292 -13.33 26.95 1.65
N THR A 293 -12.99 28.24 1.74
CA THR A 293 -11.66 28.72 2.13
C THR A 293 -11.77 30.10 2.76
N THR A 294 -10.74 30.57 3.46
CA THR A 294 -10.62 31.96 3.92
C THR A 294 -9.65 32.75 3.06
N GLU A 295 -8.73 32.09 2.38
CA GLU A 295 -7.68 32.68 1.54
C GLU A 295 -7.45 31.83 0.30
N ALA A 296 -7.04 32.46 -0.80
CA ALA A 296 -6.84 31.78 -2.08
C ALA A 296 -5.85 30.60 -1.99
N ASN A 297 -4.82 30.72 -1.16
CA ASN A 297 -3.78 29.69 -1.02
C ASN A 297 -4.09 28.65 0.09
N GLN A 298 -5.18 28.82 0.84
CA GLN A 298 -5.55 27.87 1.87
C GLN A 298 -6.14 26.59 1.23
N GLU A 299 -5.72 25.45 1.74
CA GLU A 299 -6.23 24.16 1.30
C GLU A 299 -7.40 23.71 2.17
N ASN A 300 -8.50 23.39 1.52
CA ASN A 300 -9.63 22.73 2.15
C ASN A 300 -9.38 21.22 2.14
N PRO A 301 -9.32 20.55 3.32
CA PRO A 301 -9.04 19.11 3.39
C PRO A 301 -10.00 18.25 2.57
N TYR A 302 -11.28 18.64 2.56
CA TYR A 302 -12.32 17.93 1.79
C TYR A 302 -12.13 18.09 0.27
N MET A 303 -11.77 19.30 -0.18
CA MET A 303 -11.42 19.57 -1.56
C MET A 303 -10.22 18.72 -2.01
N MET A 304 -9.20 18.62 -1.16
CA MET A 304 -7.96 17.94 -1.51
C MET A 304 -8.15 16.45 -1.82
N ILE A 305 -9.08 15.77 -1.14
CA ILE A 305 -9.39 14.36 -1.44
C ILE A 305 -10.38 14.18 -2.59
N GLN A 306 -10.98 15.28 -3.10
CA GLN A 306 -12.02 15.28 -4.15
C GLN A 306 -11.55 15.90 -5.48
N LYS A 307 -10.39 16.56 -5.52
CA LYS A 307 -9.95 17.33 -6.69
C LYS A 307 -9.44 16.49 -7.86
N GLY A 308 -9.29 15.20 -7.67
CA GLY A 308 -8.78 14.31 -8.71
C GLY A 308 -8.38 12.95 -8.18
N TYR A 309 -7.93 12.09 -9.06
CA TYR A 309 -7.58 10.71 -8.73
C TYR A 309 -6.28 10.28 -9.41
N LEU A 310 -5.73 9.20 -8.88
CA LEU A 310 -4.53 8.53 -9.33
C LEU A 310 -4.85 7.09 -9.67
N GLU A 311 -4.44 6.63 -10.83
CA GLU A 311 -4.42 5.23 -11.21
C GLU A 311 -2.99 4.73 -11.31
N ARG A 312 -2.71 3.59 -10.67
CA ARG A 312 -1.42 2.92 -10.76
C ARG A 312 -1.63 1.44 -11.01
N THR A 313 -1.01 0.95 -12.04
CA THR A 313 -0.90 -0.49 -12.26
C THR A 313 0.55 -0.90 -12.05
N ARG A 314 0.75 -1.89 -11.20
CA ARG A 314 2.02 -2.55 -10.96
C ARG A 314 1.92 -4.01 -11.35
N TYR A 315 2.99 -4.54 -11.91
CA TYR A 315 3.11 -5.94 -12.20
C TYR A 315 4.47 -6.48 -11.74
N SER A 316 4.49 -7.74 -11.35
CA SER A 316 5.70 -8.50 -11.06
C SER A 316 5.50 -9.91 -11.57
N THR A 317 6.43 -10.36 -12.42
CA THR A 317 6.42 -11.72 -12.99
C THR A 317 7.78 -12.33 -12.76
N THR A 318 7.80 -13.58 -12.26
CA THR A 318 9.01 -14.37 -12.10
C THR A 318 8.79 -15.75 -12.70
N ASN A 319 9.65 -16.13 -13.63
CA ASN A 319 9.67 -17.44 -14.25
C ASN A 319 11.02 -18.09 -14.01
N ARG A 320 11.05 -19.30 -13.48
CA ARG A 320 12.26 -20.06 -13.22
C ARG A 320 12.11 -21.46 -13.79
N ALA A 321 13.13 -21.90 -14.50
CA ALA A 321 13.31 -23.29 -14.90
C ALA A 321 14.59 -23.84 -14.28
N GLU A 322 14.51 -24.99 -13.62
CA GLU A 322 15.64 -25.67 -13.00
C GLU A 322 15.74 -27.11 -13.53
N TYR A 323 16.88 -27.46 -14.03
CA TYR A 323 17.27 -28.80 -14.44
C TYR A 323 18.11 -29.42 -13.34
N ILE A 324 17.75 -30.62 -12.91
CA ILE A 324 18.47 -31.43 -11.91
C ILE A 324 18.79 -32.77 -12.54
N HIS A 325 20.03 -33.15 -12.47
CA HIS A 325 20.48 -34.45 -12.96
C HIS A 325 21.24 -35.21 -11.86
N ASN A 326 20.67 -36.27 -11.38
CA ASN A 326 21.32 -37.19 -10.44
C ASN A 326 22.23 -38.13 -11.22
N LEU A 327 23.53 -37.93 -11.11
CA LEU A 327 24.58 -38.69 -11.78
C LEU A 327 25.17 -39.81 -10.87
N SER A 328 24.46 -40.22 -9.81
CA SER A 328 24.94 -41.25 -8.89
C SER A 328 25.21 -42.58 -9.56
N GLY A 329 24.69 -42.81 -10.75
CA GLY A 329 25.03 -43.98 -11.59
C GLY A 329 26.43 -43.94 -12.20
N LEU A 330 27.00 -42.73 -12.37
CA LEU A 330 28.37 -42.52 -12.87
C LEU A 330 29.34 -42.28 -11.70
N VAL A 331 29.01 -41.36 -10.83
CA VAL A 331 29.78 -41.02 -9.63
C VAL A 331 28.82 -40.98 -8.44
N LYS A 332 29.01 -41.92 -7.51
CA LYS A 332 28.11 -42.04 -6.35
C LYS A 332 27.99 -40.70 -5.60
N GLY A 333 26.75 -40.22 -5.45
CA GLY A 333 26.45 -38.99 -4.77
C GLY A 333 26.68 -37.68 -5.54
N LEU A 334 26.94 -37.76 -6.86
CA LEU A 334 27.06 -36.59 -7.73
C LEU A 334 25.68 -36.15 -8.25
N GLU A 335 25.37 -34.89 -8.11
CA GLU A 335 24.18 -34.22 -8.65
C GLU A 335 24.60 -32.90 -9.31
N LEU A 336 24.10 -32.65 -10.51
CA LEU A 336 24.25 -31.39 -11.23
C LEU A 336 22.92 -30.66 -11.25
N ARG A 337 22.97 -29.36 -11.05
CA ARG A 337 21.81 -28.47 -11.17
C ARG A 337 22.14 -27.29 -12.05
N GLY A 338 21.21 -26.91 -12.91
CA GLY A 338 21.29 -25.68 -13.70
C GLY A 338 19.96 -24.98 -13.63
N SER A 339 19.95 -23.68 -13.42
CA SER A 339 18.69 -22.90 -13.44
C SER A 339 18.85 -21.60 -14.21
N VAL A 340 17.75 -21.18 -14.82
CA VAL A 340 17.55 -19.86 -15.38
C VAL A 340 16.29 -19.26 -14.77
N ALA A 341 16.39 -18.01 -14.33
CA ALA A 341 15.25 -17.24 -13.83
C ALA A 341 15.17 -15.90 -14.55
N VAL A 342 13.97 -15.55 -14.96
CA VAL A 342 13.66 -14.23 -15.54
C VAL A 342 12.61 -13.57 -14.64
N SER A 343 12.98 -12.45 -14.04
CA SER A 343 12.09 -11.62 -13.22
C SER A 343 11.89 -10.30 -13.93
N GLN A 344 10.63 -9.88 -14.06
CA GLN A 344 10.26 -8.60 -14.62
C GLN A 344 9.28 -7.93 -13.68
N ALA A 345 9.58 -6.71 -13.24
CA ALA A 345 8.72 -5.92 -12.42
C ALA A 345 8.63 -4.49 -12.97
N GLY A 346 7.48 -3.86 -12.80
CA GLY A 346 7.31 -2.49 -13.22
C GLY A 346 5.99 -1.91 -12.76
N TYR A 347 5.87 -0.60 -12.92
CA TYR A 347 4.62 0.09 -12.70
C TYR A 347 4.45 1.24 -13.68
N TYR A 348 3.21 1.62 -13.89
CA TYR A 348 2.85 2.89 -14.51
C TYR A 348 1.76 3.57 -13.68
N THR A 349 1.88 4.87 -13.57
CA THR A 349 0.99 5.75 -12.81
C THR A 349 0.52 6.86 -13.71
N THR A 350 -0.76 7.21 -13.60
CA THR A 350 -1.34 8.37 -14.26
C THR A 350 -2.28 9.06 -13.27
N GLY A 351 -2.06 10.34 -13.03
CA GLY A 351 -2.93 11.17 -12.22
C GLY A 351 -3.82 12.05 -13.09
N PHE A 352 -5.03 12.29 -12.59
CA PHE A 352 -6.01 13.18 -13.19
C PHE A 352 -6.46 14.20 -12.14
N THR A 353 -6.47 15.46 -12.49
CA THR A 353 -6.80 16.58 -11.59
C THR A 353 -7.77 17.55 -12.21
N THR A 354 -8.54 18.21 -11.36
CA THR A 354 -9.29 19.42 -11.67
C THR A 354 -8.62 20.61 -11.01
N ASN A 355 -8.98 21.82 -11.41
CA ASN A 355 -8.61 23.06 -10.72
C ASN A 355 -9.86 23.61 -10.01
N PRO A 356 -10.14 23.20 -8.74
CA PRO A 356 -11.42 23.42 -8.10
C PRO A 356 -11.73 24.90 -7.81
N PHE A 357 -13.00 25.24 -7.83
CA PHE A 357 -13.49 26.54 -7.42
C PHE A 357 -13.48 26.68 -5.87
N LYS A 358 -13.03 27.82 -5.39
CA LYS A 358 -12.89 28.16 -3.97
C LYS A 358 -13.69 29.40 -3.61
N TYR A 359 -14.39 29.33 -2.50
CA TYR A 359 -15.24 30.45 -2.05
C TYR A 359 -15.06 30.71 -0.56
N SER A 360 -15.25 31.98 -0.16
CA SER A 360 -15.47 32.37 1.22
C SER A 360 -16.87 32.95 1.39
N LEU A 361 -17.41 32.82 2.60
CA LEU A 361 -18.67 33.46 2.97
C LEU A 361 -18.43 34.93 3.23
N LEU A 362 -19.00 35.81 2.42
CA LEU A 362 -18.88 37.26 2.59
C LEU A 362 -19.88 37.78 3.62
N ASN A 363 -21.15 37.44 3.48
CA ASN A 363 -22.19 37.79 4.46
C ASN A 363 -23.33 36.75 4.46
N TYR A 364 -24.09 36.79 5.54
CA TYR A 364 -25.32 36.01 5.70
C TYR A 364 -26.39 36.88 6.38
N ASP A 365 -27.56 36.96 5.76
CA ASP A 365 -28.72 37.65 6.27
C ASP A 365 -29.56 36.67 7.11
N PHE A 366 -29.70 36.93 8.38
CA PHE A 366 -30.40 36.09 9.34
C PHE A 366 -31.93 36.14 9.23
N GLU A 367 -32.48 37.22 8.62
CA GLU A 367 -33.92 37.38 8.45
C GLU A 367 -34.40 36.66 7.19
N THR A 368 -33.67 36.81 6.09
CA THR A 368 -34.06 36.25 4.79
C THR A 368 -33.40 34.93 4.47
N GLY A 369 -32.35 34.51 5.19
CA GLY A 369 -31.55 33.34 4.90
C GLY A 369 -30.66 33.50 3.68
N LYS A 370 -30.64 34.69 3.05
CA LYS A 370 -29.80 34.98 1.90
C LYS A 370 -28.33 35.10 2.28
N HIS A 371 -27.44 34.73 1.40
CA HIS A 371 -26.00 34.85 1.61
C HIS A 371 -25.31 35.32 0.34
N ARG A 372 -24.08 35.76 0.49
CA ARG A 372 -23.18 36.10 -0.64
C ARG A 372 -21.86 35.43 -0.42
N LEU A 373 -21.34 34.89 -1.51
CA LEU A 373 -20.03 34.27 -1.57
C LEU A 373 -19.04 35.23 -2.28
N GLN A 374 -17.81 35.17 -1.86
CA GLN A 374 -16.68 35.77 -2.54
C GLN A 374 -15.91 34.66 -3.26
N ASP A 375 -15.70 34.84 -4.55
CA ASP A 375 -14.90 33.93 -5.34
C ASP A 375 -13.41 34.16 -5.07
N LEU A 376 -12.74 33.13 -4.59
CA LEU A 376 -11.30 33.07 -4.33
C LEU A 376 -10.62 32.00 -5.19
N SER A 377 -11.29 31.61 -6.26
CA SER A 377 -10.80 30.57 -7.16
C SER A 377 -9.49 30.96 -7.84
N PRO A 378 -8.58 30.00 -8.05
CA PRO A 378 -7.38 30.28 -8.81
C PRO A 378 -7.71 30.59 -10.29
N PHE A 379 -6.81 31.29 -10.95
CA PHE A 379 -6.92 31.51 -12.38
C PHE A 379 -7.06 30.19 -13.14
N GLY A 380 -8.03 30.10 -14.04
CA GLY A 380 -8.31 28.89 -14.80
C GLY A 380 -9.01 27.80 -13.99
N ALA A 381 -9.73 28.17 -12.92
CA ALA A 381 -10.56 27.21 -12.19
C ALA A 381 -11.55 26.51 -13.13
N SER A 382 -11.63 25.18 -13.03
CA SER A 382 -12.41 24.34 -13.94
C SER A 382 -12.69 22.97 -13.31
N TYR A 383 -13.83 22.39 -13.65
CA TYR A 383 -14.14 20.98 -13.36
C TYR A 383 -13.62 20.03 -14.43
N ALA A 384 -13.13 20.55 -15.56
CA ALA A 384 -12.57 19.71 -16.60
C ALA A 384 -11.40 18.91 -16.03
N LEU A 385 -11.53 17.59 -16.10
CA LEU A 385 -10.49 16.68 -15.71
C LEU A 385 -9.33 16.76 -16.69
N SER A 386 -8.13 16.95 -16.19
CA SER A 386 -6.89 17.00 -16.98
C SER A 386 -5.86 16.03 -16.40
N ILE A 387 -4.93 15.59 -17.24
CA ILE A 387 -3.81 14.78 -16.77
C ILE A 387 -2.91 15.64 -15.89
N ASP A 388 -2.60 15.16 -14.70
CA ASP A 388 -1.60 15.76 -13.83
C ASP A 388 -0.19 15.30 -14.27
N PRO A 389 0.61 16.19 -14.85
CA PRO A 389 1.94 15.83 -15.34
C PRO A 389 2.90 15.43 -14.20
N THR A 390 2.65 15.88 -12.97
CA THR A 390 3.46 15.56 -11.79
C THR A 390 3.16 14.19 -11.23
N ALA A 391 1.99 13.65 -11.52
CA ALA A 391 1.54 12.32 -11.10
C ALA A 391 1.68 11.26 -12.21
N LYS A 392 2.57 11.50 -13.18
CA LYS A 392 2.88 10.54 -14.26
C LYS A 392 4.24 9.91 -14.00
N ALA A 393 4.27 8.60 -13.82
CA ALA A 393 5.51 7.86 -13.62
C ALA A 393 5.42 6.45 -14.20
N SER A 394 6.52 5.94 -14.70
CA SER A 394 6.63 4.55 -15.14
C SER A 394 8.04 4.03 -14.93
N THR A 395 8.16 2.77 -14.58
CA THR A 395 9.43 2.06 -14.54
C THR A 395 9.23 0.60 -14.91
N THR A 396 10.27 -0.01 -15.44
CA THR A 396 10.32 -1.44 -15.72
C THR A 396 11.74 -1.92 -15.46
N GLU A 397 11.87 -2.97 -14.71
CA GLU A 397 13.12 -3.66 -14.44
C GLU A 397 13.00 -5.12 -14.91
N THR A 398 14.01 -5.61 -15.61
CA THR A 398 14.11 -7.01 -15.99
C THR A 398 15.44 -7.55 -15.49
N ARG A 399 15.39 -8.67 -14.79
CA ARG A 399 16.57 -9.38 -14.27
C ARG A 399 16.58 -10.80 -14.81
N VAL A 400 17.71 -11.20 -15.34
CA VAL A 400 17.95 -12.60 -15.75
C VAL A 400 19.05 -13.16 -14.87
N THR A 401 18.80 -14.31 -14.26
CA THR A 401 19.74 -14.99 -13.37
C THR A 401 20.01 -16.38 -13.90
N TYR A 402 21.27 -16.71 -14.04
CA TYR A 402 21.74 -18.05 -14.37
C TYR A 402 22.49 -18.61 -13.18
N GLU A 403 22.29 -19.89 -12.90
CA GLU A 403 23.01 -20.57 -11.83
C GLU A 403 23.31 -21.99 -12.25
N ALA A 404 24.54 -22.42 -11.98
CA ALA A 404 24.95 -23.81 -12.11
C ALA A 404 25.55 -24.28 -10.78
N ARG A 405 25.17 -25.48 -10.35
CA ARG A 405 25.68 -26.10 -9.12
C ARG A 405 26.09 -27.54 -9.39
N ALA A 406 27.21 -27.92 -8.82
CA ALA A 406 27.64 -29.31 -8.71
C ALA A 406 27.66 -29.68 -7.22
N LEU A 407 26.90 -30.69 -6.84
CA LEU A 407 26.86 -31.22 -5.49
C LEU A 407 27.44 -32.64 -5.48
N HIS A 408 28.36 -32.88 -4.59
CA HIS A 408 28.87 -34.23 -4.33
C HIS A 408 28.69 -34.56 -2.85
N THR A 409 27.95 -35.61 -2.56
CA THR A 409 27.75 -36.12 -1.19
C THR A 409 28.37 -37.50 -1.10
N ALA A 410 29.29 -37.67 -0.17
CA ALA A 410 29.88 -38.97 0.12
C ALA A 410 29.65 -39.31 1.60
N ALA A 411 29.22 -40.56 1.82
CA ALA A 411 29.12 -41.14 3.18
C ALA A 411 30.21 -42.18 3.33
N TRP A 412 31.08 -42.04 4.35
CA TRP A 412 32.18 -42.96 4.62
C TRP A 412 32.15 -43.35 6.08
N LYS A 413 31.71 -44.54 6.40
CA LYS A 413 31.44 -45.00 7.76
C LYS A 413 30.51 -44.04 8.51
N GLU A 414 31.01 -43.41 9.56
CA GLU A 414 30.28 -42.43 10.38
C GLU A 414 30.42 -40.98 9.86
N HIS A 415 31.17 -40.75 8.76
CA HIS A 415 31.43 -39.44 8.22
C HIS A 415 30.59 -39.18 6.96
N GLN A 416 29.94 -38.04 6.92
CA GLN A 416 29.29 -37.51 5.75
C GLN A 416 30.04 -36.26 5.28
N THR A 417 30.38 -36.20 4.03
CA THR A 417 31.00 -35.02 3.39
C THR A 417 30.09 -34.49 2.29
N SER A 418 29.95 -33.18 2.22
CA SER A 418 29.22 -32.50 1.18
C SER A 418 30.12 -31.41 0.59
N LEU A 419 30.33 -31.48 -0.72
CA LEU A 419 31.04 -30.46 -1.49
C LEU A 419 30.06 -29.80 -2.45
N THR A 420 29.98 -28.48 -2.44
CA THR A 420 29.11 -27.72 -3.34
C THR A 420 29.95 -26.68 -4.09
N GLY A 421 29.98 -26.76 -5.41
CA GLY A 421 30.47 -25.70 -6.29
C GLY A 421 29.27 -24.92 -6.87
N VAL A 422 29.34 -23.59 -6.86
CA VAL A 422 28.32 -22.68 -7.40
C VAL A 422 28.99 -21.76 -8.41
N PHE A 423 28.40 -21.62 -9.60
CA PHE A 423 28.90 -20.82 -10.71
C PHE A 423 27.80 -19.89 -11.23
#